data_88a3009026664da3ff18bb3c810380ef
#
_entry.id   88a3009026664da3ff18bb3c810380ef
#
_cell.length_a   1.000
_cell.length_b   1.000
_cell.length_c   1.000
_cell.angle_alpha   90.00
_cell.angle_beta   90.00
_cell.angle_gamma   90.00
#
_symmetry.space_group_name_H-M   'P 1'
#
loop_
_entity.id
_entity.type
_entity.pdbx_description
1 polymer ?
#
loop_
_entity_poly.entity_id
_entity_poly.type
_entity_poly.pdbx_seq_one_letter_code
_entity_poly.pdbx_strand_id
1 'polypeptide(L)'
;APAAEPVKAQESAKAAEIKKEEPKKEEVKKEKFTVDWDVSAAEKGGYEHFMMKEIEEQPKAIRDTISPRIKDGKIVLDDISLTEEDIKNINKIYIVACGSAYHVGVVGKYVIEKMCRIPVEVQVASEFRYCDPIVGKDDLVIVISQSGETADTKAALEEAKARGARVLSIVNVVGSAIAKASDDVIYTWAGPEIAVATTKAYSTQLTVIYLIAAYMADKLGKISKEEYADFIKEIESLPDKVAEILKSKEDVQYLASKFYNCHSIFFIGRNLDYAVSLEGSLKLKEISYIHSEAYAAGELKHGTISLIEDGTLVVALATGKNLFDKTVSNVKEVKARGAVVMGVTTEEHEHMDDVADYTVKIPATHEMLLPSLTVIPLQLFGYYVASLKGCDIDKPRNLAKSVTVE
;
A
#
# COMPACT_ATOMS: atom_id res chain seq x y z
N ALA A 1 -6.47 -73.70 38.37
CA ALA A 1 -5.20 -74.39 38.26
C ALA A 1 -4.97 -74.89 36.84
N PRO A 2 -3.74 -75.15 36.39
CA PRO A 2 -2.46 -74.65 36.85
C PRO A 2 -1.62 -73.92 35.79
N ALA A 3 -0.50 -73.39 36.23
CA ALA A 3 0.55 -72.71 35.49
C ALA A 3 1.30 -73.59 34.47
N ALA A 4 1.89 -72.98 33.47
CA ALA A 4 2.96 -73.54 32.68
C ALA A 4 4.04 -72.48 32.42
N GLU A 5 5.28 -72.86 32.70
CA GLU A 5 6.54 -72.17 32.65
C GLU A 5 7.07 -71.93 31.20
N PRO A 6 8.14 -71.18 31.07
CA PRO A 6 8.53 -70.57 29.74
C PRO A 6 9.58 -71.45 29.02
N VAL A 7 9.48 -71.47 27.72
CA VAL A 7 10.52 -72.01 26.82
C VAL A 7 11.46 -70.94 26.38
N LYS A 8 12.75 -71.08 26.68
CA LYS A 8 13.88 -70.37 26.11
C LYS A 8 14.12 -70.82 24.67
N ALA A 9 14.20 -69.91 23.74
CA ALA A 9 14.89 -70.14 22.46
C ALA A 9 15.91 -69.05 22.27
N GLN A 10 17.18 -69.45 22.28
CA GLN A 10 18.29 -68.69 21.79
C GLN A 10 18.27 -68.69 20.27
N GLU A 11 18.35 -67.53 19.62
CA GLU A 11 18.91 -67.43 18.29
C GLU A 11 19.67 -66.15 18.11
N SER A 12 20.91 -66.27 17.73
CA SER A 12 21.90 -65.27 17.39
C SER A 12 21.55 -64.58 16.09
N ALA A 13 21.45 -63.25 16.09
CA ALA A 13 21.46 -62.49 14.87
C ALA A 13 22.51 -61.37 14.97
N LYS A 14 23.44 -61.41 14.05
CA LYS A 14 24.52 -60.47 13.82
C LYS A 14 24.00 -59.05 13.67
N ALA A 15 24.48 -58.14 14.52
CA ALA A 15 24.34 -56.70 14.33
C ALA A 15 25.15 -56.25 13.10
N ALA A 16 24.47 -55.80 12.04
CA ALA A 16 25.09 -55.05 10.98
C ALA A 16 25.18 -53.58 11.41
N GLU A 17 26.39 -53.08 11.61
CA GLU A 17 26.65 -51.65 11.79
C GLU A 17 26.26 -50.88 10.53
N ILE A 18 25.14 -50.19 10.57
CA ILE A 18 24.79 -49.16 9.60
C ILE A 18 25.52 -47.88 10.04
N LYS A 19 26.64 -47.57 9.39
CA LYS A 19 27.26 -46.23 9.46
C LYS A 19 26.26 -45.23 8.97
N LYS A 20 25.71 -44.42 9.86
CA LYS A 20 25.02 -43.19 9.50
C LYS A 20 26.06 -42.21 8.96
N GLU A 21 26.06 -41.96 7.65
CA GLU A 21 26.71 -40.79 7.06
C GLU A 21 25.95 -39.53 7.51
N GLU A 22 26.62 -38.66 8.26
CA GLU A 22 26.13 -37.32 8.56
C GLU A 22 26.04 -36.54 7.25
N PRO A 23 24.92 -35.80 6.98
CA PRO A 23 24.82 -35.00 5.81
C PRO A 23 25.88 -33.89 5.88
N LYS A 24 26.72 -33.80 4.86
CA LYS A 24 27.65 -32.68 4.67
C LYS A 24 26.87 -31.39 4.67
N LYS A 25 27.12 -30.51 5.64
CA LYS A 25 26.66 -29.14 5.62
C LYS A 25 27.30 -28.46 4.40
N GLU A 26 26.53 -28.21 3.35
CA GLU A 26 26.93 -27.27 2.33
C GLU A 26 27.07 -25.88 2.97
N GLU A 27 28.26 -25.32 2.92
CA GLU A 27 28.45 -23.91 3.27
C GLU A 27 27.70 -23.05 2.25
N VAL A 28 26.54 -22.55 2.66
CA VAL A 28 25.81 -21.52 1.89
C VAL A 28 26.70 -20.28 1.89
N LYS A 29 27.37 -20.00 0.76
CA LYS A 29 28.07 -18.74 0.53
C LYS A 29 27.02 -17.63 0.54
N LYS A 30 26.87 -16.97 1.67
CA LYS A 30 26.07 -15.75 1.79
C LYS A 30 26.76 -14.67 1.00
N GLU A 31 26.23 -14.31 -0.15
CA GLU A 31 26.62 -13.07 -0.83
C GLU A 31 26.27 -11.90 0.08
N LYS A 32 27.29 -11.12 0.44
CA LYS A 32 27.09 -9.90 1.23
C LYS A 32 26.64 -8.81 0.27
N PHE A 33 25.37 -8.45 0.32
CA PHE A 33 24.89 -7.21 -0.26
C PHE A 33 25.22 -6.05 0.69
N THR A 34 25.97 -5.07 0.21
CA THR A 34 26.16 -3.81 0.91
C THR A 34 25.06 -2.86 0.45
N VAL A 35 24.18 -2.49 1.36
CA VAL A 35 23.19 -1.45 1.12
C VAL A 35 23.85 -0.14 1.53
N ASP A 36 24.13 0.75 0.59
CA ASP A 36 24.70 2.09 0.82
C ASP A 36 23.59 3.05 1.29
N TRP A 37 22.98 2.76 2.43
CA TRP A 37 22.14 3.73 3.10
C TRP A 37 23.00 4.62 3.98
N ASP A 38 22.84 5.93 3.82
CA ASP A 38 23.45 6.90 4.71
C ASP A 38 22.95 6.66 6.15
N VAL A 39 23.87 6.47 7.09
CA VAL A 39 23.56 6.29 8.52
C VAL A 39 22.71 7.45 9.05
N SER A 40 22.90 8.66 8.55
CA SER A 40 22.10 9.84 8.89
C SER A 40 20.62 9.69 8.52
N ALA A 41 20.29 8.87 7.53
CA ALA A 41 18.91 8.58 7.14
C ALA A 41 18.14 7.78 8.23
N ALA A 42 18.84 7.06 9.09
CA ALA A 42 18.27 6.33 10.23
C ALA A 42 18.14 7.20 11.50
N GLU A 43 18.50 8.48 11.45
CA GLU A 43 18.36 9.43 12.54
C GLU A 43 17.11 10.31 12.34
N LYS A 44 16.56 10.86 13.44
CA LYS A 44 15.36 11.72 13.37
C LYS A 44 15.59 13.06 12.65
N GLY A 45 16.85 13.49 12.50
CA GLY A 45 17.20 14.69 11.73
C GLY A 45 16.57 16.00 12.25
N GLY A 46 16.33 16.11 13.57
CA GLY A 46 15.67 17.27 14.18
C GLY A 46 14.14 17.17 14.29
N TYR A 47 13.53 16.15 13.74
CA TYR A 47 12.09 15.88 13.91
C TYR A 47 11.81 15.24 15.28
N GLU A 48 10.64 15.50 15.83
CA GLU A 48 10.19 14.87 17.07
C GLU A 48 9.95 13.37 16.89
N HIS A 49 9.36 12.98 15.75
CA HIS A 49 9.03 11.59 15.40
C HIS A 49 9.57 11.21 14.02
N PHE A 50 9.94 9.93 13.85
CA PHE A 50 10.31 9.38 12.55
C PHE A 50 9.17 9.52 11.52
N MET A 51 7.93 9.28 11.93
CA MET A 51 6.79 9.40 11.03
C MET A 51 6.70 10.78 10.38
N MET A 52 6.89 11.89 11.12
CA MET A 52 6.87 13.23 10.50
C MET A 52 8.04 13.42 9.54
N LYS A 53 9.25 12.97 9.91
CA LYS A 53 10.39 12.98 9.00
C LYS A 53 10.08 12.24 7.71
N GLU A 54 9.50 11.06 7.81
CA GLU A 54 9.16 10.20 6.67
C GLU A 54 8.02 10.79 5.81
N ILE A 55 7.08 11.51 6.41
CA ILE A 55 6.08 12.31 5.68
C ILE A 55 6.77 13.43 4.88
N GLU A 56 7.69 14.16 5.49
CA GLU A 56 8.46 15.24 4.84
C GLU A 56 9.46 14.73 3.78
N GLU A 57 9.91 13.48 3.88
CA GLU A 57 10.79 12.84 2.91
C GLU A 57 10.08 12.36 1.64
N GLN A 58 8.74 12.34 1.60
CA GLN A 58 7.99 11.81 0.46
C GLN A 58 8.35 12.45 -0.89
N PRO A 59 8.54 13.79 -1.01
CA PRO A 59 8.95 14.38 -2.28
C PRO A 59 10.26 13.79 -2.81
N LYS A 60 11.24 13.57 -1.92
CA LYS A 60 12.52 12.96 -2.28
C LYS A 60 12.34 11.49 -2.62
N ALA A 61 11.62 10.73 -1.81
CA ALA A 61 11.41 9.31 -2.02
C ALA A 61 10.68 9.02 -3.35
N ILE A 62 9.67 9.80 -3.70
CA ILE A 62 8.97 9.72 -4.98
C ILE A 62 9.94 10.02 -6.13
N ARG A 63 10.76 11.07 -6.02
CA ARG A 63 11.76 11.43 -7.04
C ARG A 63 12.79 10.31 -7.23
N ASP A 64 13.29 9.73 -6.15
CA ASP A 64 14.25 8.63 -6.18
C ASP A 64 13.65 7.35 -6.80
N THR A 65 12.33 7.15 -6.66
CA THR A 65 11.58 6.06 -7.30
C THR A 65 11.44 6.28 -8.81
N ILE A 66 11.20 7.51 -9.25
CA ILE A 66 10.95 7.88 -10.64
C ILE A 66 12.26 7.95 -11.45
N SER A 67 13.27 8.62 -10.92
CA SER A 67 14.48 9.04 -11.66
C SER A 67 15.20 7.91 -12.40
N PRO A 68 15.37 6.70 -11.85
CA PRO A 68 16.03 5.62 -12.58
C PRO A 68 15.16 5.02 -13.69
N ARG A 69 13.86 5.31 -13.71
CA ARG A 69 12.84 4.64 -14.54
C ARG A 69 12.22 5.51 -15.62
N ILE A 70 12.59 6.78 -15.70
CA ILE A 70 12.20 7.66 -16.81
C ILE A 70 13.48 8.10 -17.51
N LYS A 71 13.65 7.67 -18.76
CA LYS A 71 14.82 7.96 -19.62
C LYS A 71 14.31 8.45 -20.97
N ASP A 72 14.76 9.61 -21.39
CA ASP A 72 14.40 10.22 -22.70
C ASP A 72 12.86 10.27 -22.93
N GLY A 73 12.10 10.62 -21.89
CA GLY A 73 10.62 10.72 -21.95
C GLY A 73 9.92 9.39 -22.11
N LYS A 74 10.56 8.29 -21.71
CA LYS A 74 9.98 6.94 -21.73
C LYS A 74 10.16 6.25 -20.37
N ILE A 75 9.18 5.44 -20.00
CA ILE A 75 9.31 4.56 -18.85
C ILE A 75 10.12 3.34 -19.25
N VAL A 76 11.19 3.08 -18.49
CA VAL A 76 12.10 1.96 -18.65
C VAL A 76 12.11 1.16 -17.36
N LEU A 77 11.67 -0.09 -17.44
CA LEU A 77 11.64 -1.03 -16.31
C LEU A 77 12.67 -2.13 -16.57
N ASP A 78 13.96 -1.76 -16.54
CA ASP A 78 15.06 -2.69 -16.80
C ASP A 78 15.19 -3.79 -15.72
N ASP A 79 14.51 -3.59 -14.58
CA ASP A 79 14.54 -4.51 -13.44
C ASP A 79 13.60 -5.73 -13.65
N ILE A 80 12.77 -5.74 -14.71
CA ILE A 80 11.83 -6.82 -15.00
C ILE A 80 12.12 -7.48 -16.33
N SER A 81 11.85 -8.77 -16.41
CA SER A 81 12.05 -9.58 -17.61
C SER A 81 10.76 -9.84 -18.41
N LEU A 82 9.64 -9.15 -18.04
CA LEU A 82 8.38 -9.20 -18.79
C LEU A 82 8.54 -8.62 -20.19
N THR A 83 8.40 -9.47 -21.19
CA THR A 83 8.41 -9.04 -22.59
C THR A 83 7.06 -8.44 -23.01
N GLU A 84 7.04 -7.75 -24.16
CA GLU A 84 5.81 -7.25 -24.73
C GLU A 84 4.80 -8.38 -25.06
N GLU A 85 5.32 -9.55 -25.43
CA GLU A 85 4.50 -10.74 -25.70
C GLU A 85 3.88 -11.29 -24.39
N ASP A 86 4.67 -11.36 -23.31
CA ASP A 86 4.14 -11.75 -22.00
C ASP A 86 3.00 -10.81 -21.57
N ILE A 87 3.21 -9.50 -21.70
CA ILE A 87 2.20 -8.49 -21.33
C ILE A 87 0.90 -8.65 -22.14
N LYS A 88 1.01 -8.94 -23.44
CA LYS A 88 -0.16 -9.16 -24.30
C LYS A 88 -0.94 -10.43 -23.98
N ASN A 89 -0.28 -11.41 -23.37
CA ASN A 89 -0.87 -12.70 -23.02
C ASN A 89 -1.43 -12.72 -21.59
N ILE A 90 -1.28 -11.66 -20.79
CA ILE A 90 -1.85 -11.58 -19.45
C ILE A 90 -3.39 -11.53 -19.54
N ASN A 91 -4.05 -12.54 -19.00
CA ASN A 91 -5.50 -12.58 -18.91
C ASN A 91 -6.04 -11.77 -17.73
N LYS A 92 -5.36 -11.84 -16.58
CA LYS A 92 -5.77 -11.20 -15.34
C LYS A 92 -4.55 -10.85 -14.49
N ILE A 93 -4.68 -9.79 -13.71
CA ILE A 93 -3.68 -9.40 -12.72
C ILE A 93 -4.27 -9.58 -11.33
N TYR A 94 -3.53 -10.23 -10.45
CA TYR A 94 -3.81 -10.26 -9.02
C TYR A 94 -2.85 -9.33 -8.31
N ILE A 95 -3.34 -8.49 -7.39
CA ILE A 95 -2.49 -7.71 -6.50
C ILE A 95 -2.72 -8.22 -5.09
N VAL A 96 -1.67 -8.72 -4.46
CA VAL A 96 -1.78 -9.41 -3.17
C VAL A 96 -0.83 -8.78 -2.15
N ALA A 97 -1.36 -8.32 -1.04
CA ALA A 97 -0.59 -7.61 -0.01
C ALA A 97 -1.33 -7.56 1.34
N CYS A 98 -0.70 -6.95 2.34
CA CYS A 98 -1.26 -6.70 3.67
C CYS A 98 -1.26 -5.19 3.99
N GLY A 99 -2.21 -4.73 4.81
CA GLY A 99 -2.24 -3.38 5.37
C GLY A 99 -2.20 -2.27 4.31
N SER A 100 -1.35 -1.27 4.50
CA SER A 100 -1.19 -0.15 3.56
C SER A 100 -0.80 -0.59 2.15
N ALA A 101 0.01 -1.65 2.02
CA ALA A 101 0.36 -2.20 0.72
C ALA A 101 -0.85 -2.82 -0.01
N TYR A 102 -1.81 -3.40 0.73
CA TYR A 102 -3.09 -3.83 0.16
C TYR A 102 -3.89 -2.62 -0.37
N HIS A 103 -3.90 -1.49 0.34
CA HIS A 103 -4.56 -0.27 -0.13
C HIS A 103 -3.88 0.32 -1.38
N VAL A 104 -2.55 0.19 -1.52
CA VAL A 104 -1.87 0.46 -2.81
C VAL A 104 -2.44 -0.42 -3.91
N GLY A 105 -2.66 -1.70 -3.63
CA GLY A 105 -3.29 -2.63 -4.57
C GLY A 105 -4.70 -2.19 -4.98
N VAL A 106 -5.50 -1.67 -4.03
CA VAL A 106 -6.86 -1.17 -4.33
C VAL A 106 -6.81 0.03 -5.29
N VAL A 107 -5.87 0.96 -5.10
CA VAL A 107 -5.61 2.04 -6.07
C VAL A 107 -5.13 1.46 -7.40
N GLY A 108 -4.19 0.52 -7.34
CA GLY A 108 -3.60 -0.16 -8.51
C GLY A 108 -4.64 -0.81 -9.40
N LYS A 109 -5.68 -1.41 -8.81
CA LYS A 109 -6.81 -1.96 -9.56
C LYS A 109 -7.45 -0.91 -10.47
N TYR A 110 -7.84 0.24 -9.92
CA TYR A 110 -8.48 1.29 -10.70
C TYR A 110 -7.56 1.82 -11.80
N VAL A 111 -6.29 2.03 -11.49
CA VAL A 111 -5.31 2.59 -12.43
C VAL A 111 -5.03 1.61 -13.56
N ILE A 112 -4.70 0.35 -13.27
CA ILE A 112 -4.35 -0.66 -14.27
C ILE A 112 -5.57 -1.01 -15.12
N GLU A 113 -6.74 -1.24 -14.54
CA GLU A 113 -7.96 -1.51 -15.30
C GLU A 113 -8.32 -0.36 -16.24
N LYS A 114 -8.14 0.88 -15.81
CA LYS A 114 -8.40 2.07 -16.63
C LYS A 114 -7.44 2.18 -17.80
N MET A 115 -6.14 2.02 -17.54
CA MET A 115 -5.09 2.27 -18.53
C MET A 115 -4.82 1.06 -19.44
N CYS A 116 -4.80 -0.16 -18.88
CA CYS A 116 -4.42 -1.37 -19.60
C CYS A 116 -5.62 -2.18 -20.12
N ARG A 117 -6.81 -2.00 -19.54
CA ARG A 117 -8.02 -2.78 -19.82
C ARG A 117 -7.86 -4.29 -19.55
N ILE A 118 -6.99 -4.63 -18.60
CA ILE A 118 -6.81 -5.97 -18.05
C ILE A 118 -7.56 -6.04 -16.72
N PRO A 119 -8.38 -7.07 -16.45
CA PRO A 119 -9.05 -7.23 -15.16
C PRO A 119 -8.06 -7.36 -14.01
N VAL A 120 -8.31 -6.68 -12.90
CA VAL A 120 -7.47 -6.74 -11.70
C VAL A 120 -8.29 -7.18 -10.49
N GLU A 121 -7.79 -8.19 -9.79
CA GLU A 121 -8.34 -8.61 -8.50
C GLU A 121 -7.34 -8.25 -7.39
N VAL A 122 -7.86 -7.68 -6.30
CA VAL A 122 -7.03 -7.31 -5.15
C VAL A 122 -7.46 -8.15 -3.96
N GLN A 123 -6.50 -8.83 -3.35
CA GLN A 123 -6.78 -9.70 -2.21
C GLN A 123 -5.81 -9.43 -1.05
N VAL A 124 -6.30 -9.59 0.18
CA VAL A 124 -5.45 -9.62 1.38
C VAL A 124 -4.65 -10.91 1.35
N ALA A 125 -3.35 -10.83 1.61
CA ALA A 125 -2.45 -11.98 1.46
C ALA A 125 -2.79 -13.15 2.40
N SER A 126 -3.25 -12.86 3.62
CA SER A 126 -3.71 -13.88 4.57
C SER A 126 -4.90 -14.70 4.05
N GLU A 127 -5.78 -14.09 3.25
CA GLU A 127 -6.93 -14.77 2.65
C GLU A 127 -6.55 -15.47 1.34
N PHE A 128 -5.75 -14.83 0.49
CA PHE A 128 -5.33 -15.37 -0.79
C PHE A 128 -4.72 -16.77 -0.67
N ARG A 129 -3.88 -17.01 0.33
CA ARG A 129 -3.20 -18.29 0.52
C ARG A 129 -4.13 -19.44 0.89
N TYR A 130 -5.36 -19.17 1.36
CA TYR A 130 -6.31 -20.18 1.84
C TYR A 130 -7.60 -20.28 1.02
N CYS A 131 -7.87 -19.33 0.11
CA CYS A 131 -9.11 -19.30 -0.66
C CYS A 131 -9.11 -20.20 -1.91
N ASP A 132 -8.06 -21.05 -2.11
CA ASP A 132 -7.89 -21.83 -3.33
C ASP A 132 -7.97 -20.95 -4.60
N PRO A 133 -7.06 -19.97 -4.77
CA PRO A 133 -7.19 -18.91 -5.77
C PRO A 133 -7.18 -19.46 -7.19
N ILE A 134 -8.04 -18.90 -8.05
CA ILE A 134 -8.12 -19.26 -9.48
C ILE A 134 -7.02 -18.48 -10.21
N VAL A 135 -5.79 -18.94 -10.07
CA VAL A 135 -4.58 -18.32 -10.62
C VAL A 135 -3.83 -19.35 -11.46
N GLY A 136 -3.27 -18.96 -12.59
CA GLY A 136 -2.57 -19.85 -13.50
C GLY A 136 -1.46 -19.16 -14.31
N LYS A 137 -0.92 -19.89 -15.28
CA LYS A 137 0.26 -19.48 -16.08
C LYS A 137 0.06 -18.21 -16.92
N ASP A 138 -1.17 -17.88 -17.25
CA ASP A 138 -1.53 -16.71 -18.06
C ASP A 138 -1.93 -15.51 -17.19
N ASP A 139 -1.70 -15.59 -15.88
CA ASP A 139 -1.97 -14.53 -14.93
C ASP A 139 -0.66 -13.92 -14.38
N LEU A 140 -0.70 -12.64 -14.10
CA LEU A 140 0.37 -11.93 -13.38
C LEU A 140 -0.05 -11.71 -11.93
N VAL A 141 0.78 -12.11 -10.99
CA VAL A 141 0.57 -11.80 -9.57
C VAL A 141 1.56 -10.73 -9.13
N ILE A 142 1.06 -9.59 -8.72
CA ILE A 142 1.86 -8.49 -8.16
C ILE A 142 1.77 -8.58 -6.64
N VAL A 143 2.89 -8.81 -5.95
CA VAL A 143 2.95 -8.77 -4.49
C VAL A 143 3.63 -7.49 -4.03
N ILE A 144 3.08 -6.86 -3.00
CA ILE A 144 3.58 -5.58 -2.50
C ILE A 144 3.94 -5.72 -1.01
N SER A 145 5.17 -5.36 -0.64
CA SER A 145 5.62 -5.36 0.75
C SER A 145 6.76 -4.35 0.94
N GLN A 146 6.64 -3.46 1.93
CA GLN A 146 7.72 -2.51 2.23
C GLN A 146 8.99 -3.25 2.69
N SER A 147 8.88 -4.16 3.67
CA SER A 147 10.01 -4.91 4.20
C SER A 147 10.47 -6.06 3.30
N GLY A 148 9.56 -6.60 2.48
CA GLY A 148 9.78 -7.83 1.74
C GLY A 148 9.91 -9.08 2.62
N GLU A 149 9.51 -8.99 3.91
CA GLU A 149 9.59 -10.08 4.90
C GLU A 149 8.22 -10.45 5.49
N THR A 150 7.12 -9.89 4.98
CA THR A 150 5.76 -10.16 5.46
C THR A 150 5.40 -11.62 5.19
N ALA A 151 5.14 -12.39 6.26
CA ALA A 151 4.93 -13.82 6.18
C ALA A 151 3.78 -14.22 5.24
N ASP A 152 2.60 -13.61 5.40
CA ASP A 152 1.44 -13.89 4.55
C ASP A 152 1.68 -13.54 3.09
N THR A 153 2.32 -12.39 2.82
CA THR A 153 2.63 -11.96 1.44
C THR A 153 3.62 -12.92 0.78
N LYS A 154 4.62 -13.41 1.54
CA LYS A 154 5.56 -14.41 1.04
C LYS A 154 4.86 -15.75 0.74
N ALA A 155 3.99 -16.20 1.63
CA ALA A 155 3.24 -17.43 1.42
C ALA A 155 2.26 -17.33 0.23
N ALA A 156 1.61 -16.17 0.05
CA ALA A 156 0.76 -15.92 -1.12
C ALA A 156 1.56 -15.93 -2.44
N LEU A 157 2.79 -15.40 -2.43
CA LEU A 157 3.71 -15.48 -3.55
C LEU A 157 4.04 -16.95 -3.89
N GLU A 158 4.41 -17.74 -2.89
CA GLU A 158 4.74 -19.16 -3.06
C GLU A 158 3.55 -19.96 -3.60
N GLU A 159 2.33 -19.69 -3.11
CA GLU A 159 1.09 -20.28 -3.61
C GLU A 159 0.83 -19.92 -5.09
N ALA A 160 1.00 -18.65 -5.47
CA ALA A 160 0.84 -18.21 -6.85
C ALA A 160 1.84 -18.91 -7.79
N LYS A 161 3.09 -19.01 -7.40
CA LYS A 161 4.14 -19.72 -8.18
C LYS A 161 3.87 -21.22 -8.29
N ALA A 162 3.40 -21.86 -7.23
CA ALA A 162 3.02 -23.27 -7.24
C ALA A 162 1.90 -23.58 -8.26
N ARG A 163 1.05 -22.57 -8.55
CA ARG A 163 -0.01 -22.63 -9.57
C ARG A 163 0.46 -22.24 -10.96
N GLY A 164 1.72 -21.86 -11.11
CA GLY A 164 2.35 -21.53 -12.39
C GLY A 164 2.24 -20.08 -12.82
N ALA A 165 1.70 -19.18 -11.97
CA ALA A 165 1.65 -17.75 -12.28
C ALA A 165 3.04 -17.11 -12.18
N ARG A 166 3.27 -16.10 -13.01
CA ARG A 166 4.44 -15.23 -12.90
C ARG A 166 4.23 -14.23 -11.77
N VAL A 167 5.25 -14.02 -10.95
CA VAL A 167 5.18 -13.12 -9.79
C VAL A 167 6.15 -11.96 -9.95
N LEU A 168 5.58 -10.74 -9.92
CA LEU A 168 6.30 -9.47 -9.83
C LEU A 168 6.18 -8.93 -8.41
N SER A 169 7.28 -8.60 -7.76
CA SER A 169 7.25 -7.98 -6.44
C SER A 169 7.63 -6.50 -6.47
N ILE A 170 6.93 -5.72 -5.64
CA ILE A 170 7.25 -4.32 -5.33
C ILE A 170 7.70 -4.27 -3.88
N VAL A 171 8.99 -4.05 -3.65
CA VAL A 171 9.60 -4.06 -2.31
C VAL A 171 10.58 -2.91 -2.13
N ASN A 172 10.87 -2.55 -0.87
CA ASN A 172 11.85 -1.50 -0.59
C ASN A 172 13.20 -2.09 -0.14
N VAL A 173 13.20 -3.25 0.52
CA VAL A 173 14.43 -3.85 1.08
C VAL A 173 15.07 -4.79 0.07
N VAL A 174 16.28 -4.43 -0.37
CA VAL A 174 17.07 -5.23 -1.31
C VAL A 174 17.43 -6.58 -0.69
N GLY A 175 17.28 -7.65 -1.49
CA GLY A 175 17.64 -9.01 -1.06
C GLY A 175 16.74 -9.62 0.01
N SER A 176 15.55 -9.05 0.24
CA SER A 176 14.53 -9.60 1.13
C SER A 176 14.02 -10.96 0.66
N ALA A 177 13.32 -11.69 1.54
CA ALA A 177 12.79 -13.02 1.24
C ALA A 177 11.82 -13.02 0.05
N ILE A 178 10.91 -12.03 -0.02
CA ILE A 178 9.99 -11.85 -1.14
C ILE A 178 10.76 -11.53 -2.43
N ALA A 179 11.75 -10.62 -2.39
CA ALA A 179 12.55 -10.30 -3.56
C ALA A 179 13.27 -11.52 -4.14
N LYS A 180 13.84 -12.38 -3.28
CA LYS A 180 14.53 -13.61 -3.72
C LYS A 180 13.62 -14.68 -4.29
N ALA A 181 12.36 -14.70 -3.86
CA ALA A 181 11.39 -15.70 -4.29
C ALA A 181 10.63 -15.31 -5.56
N SER A 182 10.64 -14.03 -5.94
CA SER A 182 9.92 -13.47 -7.09
C SER A 182 10.62 -13.76 -8.41
N ASP A 183 9.87 -13.75 -9.52
CA ASP A 183 10.42 -13.84 -10.87
C ASP A 183 10.96 -12.49 -11.33
N ASP A 184 10.27 -11.40 -10.97
CA ASP A 184 10.67 -10.03 -11.24
C ASP A 184 10.55 -9.18 -9.97
N VAL A 185 11.43 -8.17 -9.82
CA VAL A 185 11.46 -7.30 -8.64
C VAL A 185 11.61 -5.85 -9.03
N ILE A 186 10.76 -4.98 -8.49
CA ILE A 186 10.93 -3.53 -8.57
C ILE A 186 11.14 -2.98 -7.17
N TYR A 187 12.30 -2.36 -6.95
CA TYR A 187 12.62 -1.69 -5.69
C TYR A 187 12.08 -0.26 -5.68
N THR A 188 11.46 0.16 -4.57
CA THR A 188 10.86 1.50 -4.47
C THR A 188 11.88 2.61 -4.20
N TRP A 189 13.06 2.26 -3.69
CA TRP A 189 14.12 3.23 -3.34
C TRP A 189 13.68 4.32 -2.34
N ALA A 190 12.70 4.00 -1.48
CA ALA A 190 12.20 4.93 -0.47
C ALA A 190 13.19 5.26 0.66
N GLY A 191 14.34 4.56 0.70
CA GLY A 191 15.24 4.59 1.83
C GLY A 191 14.67 3.88 3.07
N PRO A 192 15.34 3.96 4.23
CA PRO A 192 14.86 3.34 5.46
C PRO A 192 13.58 4.03 5.96
N GLU A 193 12.56 3.23 6.32
CA GLU A 193 11.33 3.68 6.96
C GLU A 193 11.24 3.01 8.34
N ILE A 194 11.33 3.80 9.40
CA ILE A 194 11.50 3.36 10.80
C ILE A 194 10.19 3.36 11.56
N ALA A 195 9.34 4.39 11.35
CA ALA A 195 8.02 4.45 11.96
C ALA A 195 7.20 3.21 11.58
N VAL A 196 6.51 2.62 12.56
CA VAL A 196 5.72 1.40 12.34
C VAL A 196 4.61 1.66 11.32
N ALA A 197 3.87 2.76 11.47
CA ALA A 197 2.86 3.16 10.51
C ALA A 197 3.51 3.69 9.23
N THR A 198 3.30 3.00 8.14
CA THR A 198 3.87 3.30 6.82
C THR A 198 3.34 4.62 6.24
N THR A 199 4.23 5.44 5.67
CA THR A 199 3.91 6.71 4.99
C THR A 199 4.60 6.81 3.64
N LYS A 200 5.90 7.07 3.59
CA LYS A 200 6.62 7.24 2.32
C LYS A 200 6.69 5.97 1.48
N ALA A 201 6.70 4.79 2.10
CA ALA A 201 6.65 3.55 1.35
C ALA A 201 5.32 3.38 0.60
N TYR A 202 4.18 3.79 1.17
CA TYR A 202 2.89 3.81 0.47
C TYR A 202 2.97 4.68 -0.79
N SER A 203 3.47 5.91 -0.68
CA SER A 203 3.58 6.84 -1.81
C SER A 203 4.54 6.34 -2.91
N THR A 204 5.65 5.72 -2.53
CA THR A 204 6.59 5.15 -3.50
C THR A 204 6.05 3.88 -4.17
N GLN A 205 5.30 3.06 -3.45
CA GLN A 205 4.59 1.90 -4.01
C GLN A 205 3.52 2.34 -5.02
N LEU A 206 2.74 3.39 -4.72
CA LEU A 206 1.81 4.00 -5.69
C LEU A 206 2.56 4.46 -6.95
N THR A 207 3.69 5.14 -6.78
CA THR A 207 4.51 5.61 -7.90
C THR A 207 4.94 4.45 -8.81
N VAL A 208 5.37 3.32 -8.22
CA VAL A 208 5.71 2.11 -9.00
C VAL A 208 4.50 1.55 -9.74
N ILE A 209 3.33 1.52 -9.11
CA ILE A 209 2.08 1.08 -9.77
C ILE A 209 1.75 1.96 -10.98
N TYR A 210 1.91 3.28 -10.88
CA TYR A 210 1.69 4.19 -12.02
C TYR A 210 2.67 3.93 -13.17
N LEU A 211 3.95 3.71 -12.85
CA LEU A 211 4.97 3.38 -13.84
C LEU A 211 4.67 2.04 -14.54
N ILE A 212 4.29 1.00 -13.79
CA ILE A 212 3.88 -0.29 -14.35
C ILE A 212 2.66 -0.13 -15.26
N ALA A 213 1.62 0.57 -14.81
CA ALA A 213 0.40 0.74 -15.57
C ALA A 213 0.65 1.50 -16.89
N ALA A 214 1.40 2.59 -16.85
CA ALA A 214 1.74 3.35 -18.06
C ALA A 214 2.65 2.56 -19.00
N TYR A 215 3.65 1.84 -18.48
CA TYR A 215 4.52 0.96 -19.26
C TYR A 215 3.71 -0.12 -19.99
N MET A 216 2.84 -0.81 -19.27
CA MET A 216 2.00 -1.86 -19.86
C MET A 216 1.00 -1.28 -20.87
N ALA A 217 0.39 -0.13 -20.57
CA ALA A 217 -0.55 0.52 -21.47
C ALA A 217 0.10 0.91 -22.81
N ASP A 218 1.35 1.40 -22.79
CA ASP A 218 2.15 1.67 -24.00
C ASP A 218 2.40 0.39 -24.80
N LYS A 219 2.87 -0.69 -24.15
CA LYS A 219 3.12 -1.99 -24.80
C LYS A 219 1.87 -2.63 -25.38
N LEU A 220 0.72 -2.41 -24.77
CA LEU A 220 -0.58 -2.89 -25.23
C LEU A 220 -1.22 -1.98 -26.30
N GLY A 221 -0.63 -0.82 -26.59
CA GLY A 221 -1.22 0.18 -27.50
C GLY A 221 -2.55 0.75 -26.99
N LYS A 222 -2.74 0.84 -25.65
CA LYS A 222 -3.97 1.32 -24.99
C LYS A 222 -3.91 2.80 -24.63
N ILE A 223 -2.80 3.44 -24.82
CA ILE A 223 -2.57 4.87 -24.59
C ILE A 223 -1.93 5.48 -25.85
N SER A 224 -2.34 6.68 -26.24
CA SER A 224 -1.71 7.40 -27.33
C SER A 224 -0.31 7.91 -26.89
N LYS A 225 0.56 8.23 -27.88
CA LYS A 225 1.89 8.78 -27.57
C LYS A 225 1.82 10.12 -26.83
N GLU A 226 0.81 10.92 -27.15
CA GLU A 226 0.59 12.21 -26.50
C GLU A 226 0.13 12.05 -25.06
N GLU A 227 -0.91 11.27 -24.82
CA GLU A 227 -1.38 10.95 -23.46
C GLU A 227 -0.29 10.30 -22.60
N TYR A 228 0.51 9.41 -23.19
CA TYR A 228 1.65 8.78 -22.49
C TYR A 228 2.70 9.80 -22.07
N ALA A 229 3.07 10.72 -23.00
CA ALA A 229 4.05 11.76 -22.70
C ALA A 229 3.54 12.74 -21.62
N ASP A 230 2.25 13.11 -21.68
CA ASP A 230 1.64 13.98 -20.69
C ASP A 230 1.52 13.28 -19.33
N PHE A 231 1.19 12.00 -19.30
CA PHE A 231 1.17 11.22 -18.06
C PHE A 231 2.56 11.13 -17.39
N ILE A 232 3.63 10.96 -18.18
CA ILE A 232 5.00 10.99 -17.68
C ILE A 232 5.32 12.34 -17.03
N LYS A 233 5.01 13.46 -17.68
CA LYS A 233 5.23 14.81 -17.12
C LYS A 233 4.49 14.99 -15.80
N GLU A 234 3.25 14.50 -15.72
CA GLU A 234 2.46 14.55 -14.49
C GLU A 234 3.08 13.68 -13.37
N ILE A 235 3.58 12.48 -13.67
CA ILE A 235 4.34 11.69 -12.69
C ILE A 235 5.57 12.45 -12.20
N GLU A 236 6.36 13.05 -13.11
CA GLU A 236 7.56 13.81 -12.76
C GLU A 236 7.26 15.05 -11.90
N SER A 237 6.04 15.60 -12.00
CA SER A 237 5.59 16.73 -11.20
C SER A 237 5.13 16.37 -9.78
N LEU A 238 4.86 15.09 -9.49
CA LEU A 238 4.34 14.65 -8.18
C LEU A 238 5.21 15.08 -6.99
N PRO A 239 6.55 14.97 -7.03
CA PRO A 239 7.38 15.40 -5.90
C PRO A 239 7.16 16.86 -5.50
N ASP A 240 7.03 17.75 -6.48
CA ASP A 240 6.88 19.19 -6.22
C ASP A 240 5.46 19.51 -5.72
N LYS A 241 4.43 18.84 -6.24
CA LYS A 241 3.05 18.94 -5.76
C LYS A 241 2.90 18.43 -4.33
N VAL A 242 3.56 17.31 -3.98
CA VAL A 242 3.60 16.82 -2.58
C VAL A 242 4.30 17.83 -1.68
N ALA A 243 5.45 18.39 -2.10
CA ALA A 243 6.14 19.42 -1.34
C ALA A 243 5.29 20.69 -1.14
N GLU A 244 4.40 21.00 -2.07
CA GLU A 244 3.46 22.12 -1.93
C GLU A 244 2.42 21.84 -0.83
N ILE A 245 1.81 20.66 -0.82
CA ILE A 245 0.85 20.27 0.23
C ILE A 245 1.50 20.32 1.63
N LEU A 246 2.76 19.89 1.74
CA LEU A 246 3.48 19.89 3.02
C LEU A 246 3.71 21.31 3.59
N LYS A 247 3.64 22.38 2.77
CA LYS A 247 3.75 23.76 3.26
C LYS A 247 2.53 24.21 4.05
N SER A 248 1.36 23.60 3.84
CA SER A 248 0.10 23.92 4.53
C SER A 248 -0.21 22.96 5.70
N LYS A 249 0.79 22.29 6.26
CA LYS A 249 0.62 21.33 7.35
C LYS A 249 0.02 21.92 8.63
N GLU A 250 0.24 23.22 8.89
CA GLU A 250 -0.35 23.91 10.03
C GLU A 250 -1.89 23.98 9.95
N ASP A 251 -2.46 24.08 8.76
CA ASP A 251 -3.92 24.07 8.56
C ASP A 251 -4.49 22.69 8.95
N VAL A 252 -3.81 21.62 8.58
CA VAL A 252 -4.19 20.26 8.96
C VAL A 252 -4.01 20.04 10.46
N GLN A 253 -2.96 20.60 11.06
CA GLN A 253 -2.76 20.58 12.52
C GLN A 253 -3.89 21.28 13.26
N TYR A 254 -4.33 22.45 12.77
CA TYR A 254 -5.48 23.14 13.32
C TYR A 254 -6.75 22.28 13.28
N LEU A 255 -7.02 21.60 12.15
CA LEU A 255 -8.15 20.69 12.05
C LEU A 255 -8.03 19.51 13.03
N ALA A 256 -6.86 18.90 13.13
CA ALA A 256 -6.61 17.85 14.10
C ALA A 256 -6.89 18.30 15.55
N SER A 257 -6.59 19.56 15.90
CA SER A 257 -6.86 20.11 17.24
C SER A 257 -8.35 20.18 17.59
N LYS A 258 -9.23 20.21 16.61
CA LYS A 258 -10.68 20.22 16.83
C LYS A 258 -11.24 18.80 17.04
N PHE A 259 -10.59 17.78 16.46
CA PHE A 259 -11.17 16.44 16.33
C PHE A 259 -10.39 15.32 17.03
N TYR A 260 -9.26 15.62 17.71
CA TYR A 260 -8.43 14.58 18.35
C TYR A 260 -9.14 13.80 19.47
N ASN A 261 -10.26 14.32 20.00
CA ASN A 261 -11.07 13.67 21.04
C ASN A 261 -12.29 12.90 20.47
N CYS A 262 -12.49 12.84 19.18
CA CYS A 262 -13.57 12.04 18.59
C CYS A 262 -13.42 10.56 18.96
N HIS A 263 -14.55 9.90 19.22
CA HIS A 263 -14.58 8.46 19.49
C HIS A 263 -14.54 7.64 18.19
N SER A 264 -15.19 8.16 17.15
CA SER A 264 -15.28 7.53 15.83
C SER A 264 -15.23 8.59 14.74
N ILE A 265 -14.60 8.24 13.63
CA ILE A 265 -14.45 9.11 12.44
C ILE A 265 -14.73 8.26 11.20
N PHE A 266 -15.57 8.77 10.31
CA PHE A 266 -15.85 8.12 9.03
C PHE A 266 -15.07 8.77 7.90
N PHE A 267 -14.55 7.93 7.01
CA PHE A 267 -13.95 8.37 5.75
C PHE A 267 -14.84 7.93 4.61
N ILE A 268 -15.16 8.85 3.70
CA ILE A 268 -15.98 8.54 2.54
C ILE A 268 -15.35 9.05 1.26
N GLY A 269 -15.52 8.30 0.19
CA GLY A 269 -15.04 8.67 -1.14
C GLY A 269 -15.68 7.79 -2.22
N ARG A 270 -15.38 8.07 -3.47
CA ARG A 270 -15.81 7.26 -4.60
C ARG A 270 -14.62 6.89 -5.46
N ASN A 271 -14.60 5.66 -5.99
CA ASN A 271 -13.54 5.19 -6.86
C ASN A 271 -12.16 5.33 -6.18
N LEU A 272 -11.21 6.06 -6.77
CA LEU A 272 -9.88 6.32 -6.22
C LEU A 272 -9.93 6.99 -4.84
N ASP A 273 -10.86 7.92 -4.63
CA ASP A 273 -11.06 8.57 -3.34
C ASP A 273 -11.48 7.57 -2.25
N TYR A 274 -12.30 6.57 -2.60
CA TYR A 274 -12.62 5.49 -1.66
C TYR A 274 -11.38 4.64 -1.33
N ALA A 275 -10.57 4.31 -2.33
CA ALA A 275 -9.33 3.57 -2.12
C ALA A 275 -8.37 4.30 -1.16
N VAL A 276 -8.25 5.64 -1.30
CA VAL A 276 -7.43 6.46 -0.38
C VAL A 276 -8.10 6.62 0.99
N SER A 277 -9.43 6.64 1.06
CA SER A 277 -10.16 6.66 2.33
C SER A 277 -9.82 5.46 3.23
N LEU A 278 -9.62 4.28 2.63
CA LEU A 278 -9.18 3.07 3.36
C LEU A 278 -7.83 3.30 4.05
N GLU A 279 -6.88 3.92 3.34
CA GLU A 279 -5.55 4.21 3.90
C GLU A 279 -5.60 5.30 4.97
N GLY A 280 -6.35 6.39 4.75
CA GLY A 280 -6.53 7.44 5.76
C GLY A 280 -7.13 6.91 7.06
N SER A 281 -8.16 6.07 6.95
CA SER A 281 -8.78 5.39 8.09
C SER A 281 -7.79 4.46 8.80
N LEU A 282 -6.99 3.68 8.06
CA LEU A 282 -5.98 2.80 8.65
C LEU A 282 -4.93 3.61 9.43
N LYS A 283 -4.36 4.66 8.83
CA LYS A 283 -3.35 5.51 9.52
C LYS A 283 -3.88 6.07 10.82
N LEU A 284 -5.11 6.60 10.82
CA LEU A 284 -5.71 7.15 12.01
C LEU A 284 -5.87 6.07 13.12
N LYS A 285 -6.36 4.88 12.77
CA LYS A 285 -6.53 3.76 13.73
C LYS A 285 -5.21 3.35 14.35
N GLU A 286 -4.18 3.17 13.51
CA GLU A 286 -2.87 2.64 13.93
C GLU A 286 -2.21 3.51 15.01
N ILE A 287 -2.22 4.83 14.82
CA ILE A 287 -1.40 5.73 15.63
C ILE A 287 -2.19 6.51 16.69
N SER A 288 -3.48 6.74 16.49
CA SER A 288 -4.32 7.51 17.44
C SER A 288 -5.26 6.66 18.28
N TYR A 289 -5.46 5.40 17.87
CA TYR A 289 -6.42 4.46 18.48
C TYR A 289 -7.88 4.93 18.42
N ILE A 290 -8.19 5.93 17.59
CA ILE A 290 -9.58 6.32 17.31
C ILE A 290 -10.16 5.27 16.36
N HIS A 291 -11.36 4.77 16.68
CA HIS A 291 -12.08 3.92 15.76
C HIS A 291 -12.43 4.71 14.50
N SER A 292 -12.13 4.17 13.35
CA SER A 292 -12.51 4.79 12.08
C SER A 292 -12.82 3.74 11.02
N GLU A 293 -13.70 4.08 10.11
CA GLU A 293 -14.09 3.23 8.99
C GLU A 293 -14.12 4.03 7.69
N ALA A 294 -13.84 3.36 6.59
CA ALA A 294 -13.90 3.94 5.26
C ALA A 294 -14.99 3.26 4.43
N TYR A 295 -15.81 4.06 3.77
CA TYR A 295 -16.93 3.58 2.96
C TYR A 295 -16.90 4.19 1.56
N ALA A 296 -17.32 3.40 0.58
CA ALA A 296 -17.75 3.97 -0.68
C ALA A 296 -18.95 4.90 -0.40
N ALA A 297 -18.82 6.18 -0.73
CA ALA A 297 -19.75 7.21 -0.28
C ALA A 297 -21.24 6.91 -0.63
N GLY A 298 -21.46 6.26 -1.79
CA GLY A 298 -22.81 5.84 -2.19
C GLY A 298 -23.36 4.65 -1.38
N GLU A 299 -22.49 3.83 -0.79
CA GLU A 299 -22.88 2.64 0.00
C GLU A 299 -23.28 3.01 1.42
N LEU A 300 -22.84 4.15 1.94
CA LEU A 300 -23.12 4.59 3.31
C LEU A 300 -24.62 4.55 3.66
N LYS A 301 -25.49 4.95 2.72
CA LYS A 301 -26.94 4.96 2.89
C LYS A 301 -27.63 3.59 2.98
N HIS A 302 -26.91 2.51 2.65
CA HIS A 302 -27.44 1.15 2.71
C HIS A 302 -27.28 0.47 4.08
N GLY A 303 -27.06 1.27 5.13
CA GLY A 303 -27.00 0.78 6.53
C GLY A 303 -26.19 1.71 7.42
N THR A 304 -24.91 1.89 7.12
CA THR A 304 -23.93 2.54 7.99
C THR A 304 -24.24 4.01 8.30
N ILE A 305 -25.01 4.69 7.46
CA ILE A 305 -25.44 6.08 7.71
C ILE A 305 -26.26 6.21 9.02
N SER A 306 -26.80 5.09 9.55
CA SER A 306 -27.46 5.05 10.85
C SER A 306 -26.54 5.37 12.04
N LEU A 307 -25.22 5.29 11.83
CA LEU A 307 -24.20 5.63 12.83
C LEU A 307 -23.85 7.12 12.83
N ILE A 308 -24.34 7.87 11.86
CA ILE A 308 -24.12 9.32 11.80
C ILE A 308 -25.09 10.02 12.72
N GLU A 309 -24.56 10.70 13.71
CA GLU A 309 -25.28 11.52 14.69
C GLU A 309 -24.67 12.92 14.76
N ASP A 310 -25.30 13.80 15.52
CA ASP A 310 -24.87 15.19 15.66
C ASP A 310 -23.40 15.29 16.15
N GLY A 311 -22.57 16.01 15.41
CA GLY A 311 -21.15 16.18 15.69
C GLY A 311 -20.23 15.05 15.21
N THR A 312 -20.76 13.98 14.60
CA THR A 312 -19.90 12.93 13.98
C THR A 312 -19.01 13.51 12.90
N LEU A 313 -17.66 13.33 13.01
CA LEU A 313 -16.74 13.75 11.95
C LEU A 313 -16.79 12.79 10.78
N VAL A 314 -17.01 13.34 9.59
CA VAL A 314 -16.90 12.66 8.31
C VAL A 314 -15.81 13.33 7.47
N VAL A 315 -14.76 12.60 7.14
CA VAL A 315 -13.71 13.02 6.19
C VAL A 315 -14.16 12.60 4.79
N ALA A 316 -14.52 13.57 3.96
CA ALA A 316 -15.05 13.32 2.62
C ALA A 316 -14.00 13.65 1.56
N LEU A 317 -13.56 12.63 0.83
CA LEU A 317 -12.63 12.79 -0.29
C LEU A 317 -13.42 13.00 -1.58
N ALA A 318 -13.21 14.14 -2.24
CA ALA A 318 -13.91 14.56 -3.46
C ALA A 318 -12.93 15.20 -4.44
N THR A 319 -11.93 14.44 -4.89
CA THR A 319 -10.86 14.93 -5.75
C THR A 319 -11.08 14.61 -7.22
N GLY A 320 -11.80 13.54 -7.53
CA GLY A 320 -12.08 13.12 -8.90
C GLY A 320 -13.16 13.94 -9.57
N LYS A 321 -12.82 14.67 -10.65
CA LYS A 321 -13.69 15.58 -11.39
C LYS A 321 -15.05 14.97 -11.78
N ASN A 322 -15.04 13.77 -12.32
CA ASN A 322 -16.25 13.11 -12.84
C ASN A 322 -17.21 12.62 -11.73
N LEU A 323 -16.74 12.52 -10.50
CA LEU A 323 -17.50 12.00 -9.36
C LEU A 323 -17.74 13.06 -8.28
N PHE A 324 -17.23 14.27 -8.47
CA PHE A 324 -17.33 15.36 -7.50
C PHE A 324 -18.76 15.62 -7.05
N ASP A 325 -19.69 15.91 -7.98
CA ASP A 325 -21.09 16.20 -7.66
C ASP A 325 -21.79 15.03 -6.95
N LYS A 326 -21.38 13.79 -7.27
CA LYS A 326 -21.93 12.59 -6.61
C LYS A 326 -21.45 12.49 -5.17
N THR A 327 -20.20 12.83 -4.91
CA THR A 327 -19.62 12.87 -3.57
C THR A 327 -20.25 14.04 -2.76
N VAL A 328 -20.39 15.22 -3.36
CA VAL A 328 -21.09 16.36 -2.76
C VAL A 328 -22.53 15.99 -2.34
N SER A 329 -23.24 15.22 -3.16
CA SER A 329 -24.57 14.73 -2.78
C SER A 329 -24.54 13.85 -1.53
N ASN A 330 -23.52 12.98 -1.39
CA ASN A 330 -23.35 12.16 -0.19
C ASN A 330 -22.91 12.99 1.04
N VAL A 331 -22.12 14.05 0.82
CA VAL A 331 -21.81 15.02 1.89
C VAL A 331 -23.09 15.66 2.44
N LYS A 332 -23.99 16.10 1.58
CA LYS A 332 -25.28 16.65 2.00
C LYS A 332 -26.14 15.64 2.77
N GLU A 333 -26.08 14.34 2.40
CA GLU A 333 -26.81 13.26 3.10
C GLU A 333 -26.31 13.10 4.55
N VAL A 334 -25.00 13.13 4.80
CA VAL A 334 -24.47 13.02 6.17
C VAL A 334 -24.65 14.31 6.96
N LYS A 335 -24.52 15.47 6.34
CA LYS A 335 -24.78 16.76 6.99
C LYS A 335 -26.23 16.91 7.43
N ALA A 336 -27.19 16.41 6.67
CA ALA A 336 -28.60 16.40 7.05
C ALA A 336 -28.89 15.57 8.33
N ARG A 337 -27.90 14.80 8.81
CA ARG A 337 -27.95 14.00 10.04
C ARG A 337 -27.06 14.55 11.16
N GLY A 338 -26.55 15.77 10.99
CA GLY A 338 -25.73 16.45 11.99
C GLY A 338 -24.24 16.18 11.90
N ALA A 339 -23.74 15.50 10.87
CA ALA A 339 -22.31 15.31 10.69
C ALA A 339 -21.56 16.65 10.51
N VAL A 340 -20.36 16.71 11.09
CA VAL A 340 -19.36 17.73 10.74
C VAL A 340 -18.50 17.15 9.64
N VAL A 341 -18.31 17.89 8.54
CA VAL A 341 -17.60 17.40 7.36
C VAL A 341 -16.29 18.15 7.13
N MET A 342 -15.20 17.38 7.07
CA MET A 342 -13.92 17.82 6.54
C MET A 342 -13.77 17.29 5.10
N GLY A 343 -13.85 18.20 4.12
CA GLY A 343 -13.68 17.89 2.73
C GLY A 343 -12.20 17.94 2.31
N VAL A 344 -11.75 16.95 1.54
CA VAL A 344 -10.45 17.00 0.83
C VAL A 344 -10.75 17.02 -0.65
N THR A 345 -10.27 18.05 -1.36
CA THR A 345 -10.60 18.29 -2.77
C THR A 345 -9.44 18.95 -3.50
N THR A 346 -9.52 19.03 -4.83
CA THR A 346 -8.55 19.80 -5.60
C THR A 346 -8.91 21.29 -5.63
N GLU A 347 -7.93 22.14 -5.91
CA GLU A 347 -8.14 23.60 -6.05
C GLU A 347 -9.18 23.96 -7.11
N GLU A 348 -9.41 23.09 -8.09
CA GLU A 348 -10.38 23.30 -9.17
C GLU A 348 -11.84 23.15 -8.72
N HIS A 349 -12.10 22.59 -7.54
CA HIS A 349 -13.45 22.32 -7.04
C HIS A 349 -13.88 23.35 -5.97
N GLU A 350 -14.25 24.55 -6.40
CA GLU A 350 -14.63 25.65 -5.50
C GLU A 350 -15.90 25.34 -4.66
N HIS A 351 -16.83 24.56 -5.20
CA HIS A 351 -18.11 24.26 -4.53
C HIS A 351 -18.02 23.33 -3.32
N MET A 352 -16.85 22.78 -2.98
CA MET A 352 -16.69 22.01 -1.75
C MET A 352 -16.85 22.90 -0.51
N ASP A 353 -16.39 24.13 -0.59
CA ASP A 353 -16.53 25.14 0.48
C ASP A 353 -17.98 25.46 0.83
N ASP A 354 -18.92 25.28 -0.11
CA ASP A 354 -20.35 25.54 0.10
C ASP A 354 -21.05 24.45 0.94
N VAL A 355 -20.44 23.26 1.05
CA VAL A 355 -21.09 22.08 1.63
C VAL A 355 -20.31 21.47 2.79
N ALA A 356 -19.00 21.56 2.83
CA ALA A 356 -18.16 21.09 3.94
C ALA A 356 -18.06 22.17 5.05
N ASP A 357 -17.80 21.75 6.28
CA ASP A 357 -17.52 22.67 7.39
C ASP A 357 -16.07 23.13 7.38
N TYR A 358 -15.21 22.29 6.85
CA TYR A 358 -13.78 22.54 6.66
C TYR A 358 -13.33 21.95 5.33
N THR A 359 -12.45 22.62 4.63
CA THR A 359 -11.93 22.15 3.34
C THR A 359 -10.40 22.18 3.34
N VAL A 360 -9.80 21.07 2.90
CA VAL A 360 -8.37 20.95 2.59
C VAL A 360 -8.24 20.84 1.09
N LYS A 361 -7.53 21.80 0.48
CA LYS A 361 -7.29 21.83 -0.97
C LYS A 361 -5.92 21.28 -1.31
N ILE A 362 -5.86 20.48 -2.37
CA ILE A 362 -4.62 19.91 -2.92
C ILE A 362 -4.43 20.37 -4.36
N PRO A 363 -3.20 20.45 -4.88
CA PRO A 363 -2.93 20.81 -6.27
C PRO A 363 -3.63 19.85 -7.24
N ALA A 364 -4.05 20.38 -8.39
CA ALA A 364 -4.56 19.58 -9.49
C ALA A 364 -3.47 18.70 -10.11
N THR A 365 -3.85 17.51 -10.57
CA THR A 365 -2.98 16.57 -11.29
C THR A 365 -3.83 15.64 -12.16
N HIS A 366 -3.19 14.78 -12.94
CA HIS A 366 -3.91 13.75 -13.68
C HIS A 366 -4.74 12.86 -12.73
N GLU A 367 -5.99 12.54 -13.10
CA GLU A 367 -6.97 11.85 -12.25
C GLU A 367 -6.40 10.58 -11.59
N MET A 368 -5.62 9.76 -12.34
CA MET A 368 -5.03 8.52 -11.82
C MET A 368 -3.92 8.76 -10.78
N LEU A 369 -3.37 9.95 -10.67
CA LEU A 369 -2.29 10.31 -9.77
C LEU A 369 -2.77 11.02 -8.49
N LEU A 370 -4.04 11.42 -8.44
CA LEU A 370 -4.66 12.06 -7.27
C LEU A 370 -4.43 11.31 -5.95
N PRO A 371 -4.44 9.96 -5.90
CA PRO A 371 -4.16 9.22 -4.65
C PRO A 371 -2.85 9.61 -3.97
N SER A 372 -1.79 9.90 -4.73
CA SER A 372 -0.50 10.33 -4.17
C SER A 372 -0.53 11.70 -3.50
N LEU A 373 -1.44 12.57 -3.90
CA LEU A 373 -1.63 13.89 -3.30
C LEU A 373 -2.65 13.84 -2.17
N THR A 374 -3.75 13.11 -2.38
CA THR A 374 -4.87 13.02 -1.42
C THR A 374 -4.46 12.35 -0.11
N VAL A 375 -3.52 11.41 -0.14
CA VAL A 375 -3.06 10.70 1.07
C VAL A 375 -2.26 11.60 2.02
N ILE A 376 -1.58 12.64 1.52
CA ILE A 376 -0.68 13.50 2.32
C ILE A 376 -1.43 14.21 3.46
N PRO A 377 -2.51 14.96 3.22
CA PRO A 377 -3.26 15.58 4.31
C PRO A 377 -3.86 14.57 5.28
N LEU A 378 -4.17 13.34 4.84
CA LEU A 378 -4.68 12.30 5.73
C LEU A 378 -3.61 11.74 6.67
N GLN A 379 -2.37 11.56 6.16
CA GLN A 379 -1.21 11.19 6.98
C GLN A 379 -0.89 12.27 8.02
N LEU A 380 -0.89 13.54 7.61
CA LEU A 380 -0.70 14.69 8.51
C LEU A 380 -1.80 14.76 9.56
N PHE A 381 -3.07 14.58 9.17
CA PHE A 381 -4.20 14.58 10.11
C PHE A 381 -4.05 13.48 11.16
N GLY A 382 -3.80 12.25 10.73
CA GLY A 382 -3.55 11.13 11.65
C GLY A 382 -2.39 11.40 12.61
N TYR A 383 -1.26 11.91 12.08
CA TYR A 383 -0.09 12.27 12.88
C TYR A 383 -0.41 13.32 13.96
N TYR A 384 -1.05 14.43 13.58
CA TYR A 384 -1.34 15.51 14.55
C TYR A 384 -2.42 15.08 15.56
N VAL A 385 -3.41 14.30 15.15
CA VAL A 385 -4.39 13.71 16.10
C VAL A 385 -3.66 12.84 17.12
N ALA A 386 -2.76 11.97 16.69
CA ALA A 386 -2.00 11.10 17.60
C ALA A 386 -1.06 11.88 18.53
N SER A 387 -0.39 12.91 18.01
CA SER A 387 0.48 13.80 18.78
C SER A 387 -0.30 14.52 19.87
N LEU A 388 -1.45 15.11 19.55
CA LEU A 388 -2.31 15.80 20.52
C LEU A 388 -2.89 14.87 21.59
N LYS A 389 -3.06 13.58 21.27
CA LYS A 389 -3.45 12.55 22.24
C LYS A 389 -2.29 12.02 23.09
N GLY A 390 -1.05 12.41 22.81
CA GLY A 390 0.14 11.90 23.47
C GLY A 390 0.41 10.42 23.21
N CYS A 391 0.01 9.91 22.02
CA CYS A 391 0.26 8.53 21.61
C CYS A 391 1.71 8.33 21.18
N ASP A 392 2.26 7.12 21.34
CA ASP A 392 3.53 6.74 20.71
C ASP A 392 3.32 6.56 19.21
N ILE A 393 3.75 7.54 18.43
CA ILE A 393 3.50 7.61 16.99
C ILE A 393 4.42 6.66 16.22
N ASP A 394 5.70 6.60 16.62
CA ASP A 394 6.70 5.80 15.94
C ASP A 394 6.57 4.29 16.25
N LYS A 395 6.08 3.97 17.45
CA LYS A 395 5.89 2.58 17.93
C LYS A 395 4.51 2.42 18.56
N PRO A 396 3.43 2.46 17.79
CA PRO A 396 2.10 2.27 18.32
C PRO A 396 1.97 0.92 19.04
N ARG A 397 1.15 0.90 20.10
CA ARG A 397 0.93 -0.34 20.87
C ARG A 397 0.40 -1.46 19.98
N ASN A 398 0.80 -2.68 20.29
CA ASN A 398 0.33 -3.92 19.64
C ASN A 398 0.67 -4.04 18.14
N LEU A 399 1.52 -3.17 17.60
CA LEU A 399 1.95 -3.20 16.20
C LEU A 399 3.46 -3.47 16.11
N ALA A 400 3.86 -4.07 15.00
CA ALA A 400 5.25 -4.28 14.62
C ALA A 400 5.48 -3.74 13.20
N LYS A 401 6.69 -3.22 12.91
CA LYS A 401 7.03 -2.70 11.57
C LYS A 401 6.93 -3.77 10.48
N SER A 402 7.23 -4.99 10.81
CA SER A 402 7.10 -6.15 9.89
C SER A 402 6.54 -7.35 10.64
N VAL A 403 5.49 -7.95 10.08
CA VAL A 403 4.85 -9.17 10.61
C VAL A 403 5.49 -10.36 9.90
N THR A 404 6.44 -11.00 10.59
CA THR A 404 7.27 -12.12 10.06
C THR A 404 6.80 -13.48 10.49
N VAL A 405 5.72 -13.54 11.26
CA VAL A 405 5.07 -14.77 11.76
C VAL A 405 3.58 -14.71 11.51
N GLU A 406 2.94 -15.89 11.46
CA GLU A 406 1.48 -16.02 11.43
C GLU A 406 0.87 -15.81 12.81
#